data_5c67c5109e232e62dc6c553620894a98
#
_entry.id   5c67c5109e232e62dc6c553620894a98
#
_cell.length_a   1.000
_cell.length_b   1.000
_cell.length_c   1.000
_cell.angle_alpha   90.00
_cell.angle_beta   90.00
_cell.angle_gamma   90.00
#
_symmetry.space_group_name_H-M   'P 1'
#
loop_
_entity.id
_entity.type
_entity.pdbx_description
1 polymer ?
#
loop_
_entity_poly.entity_id
_entity_poly.type
_entity_poly.pdbx_seq_one_letter_code
_entity_poly.pdbx_strand_id
1 'polypeptide(L)'
;MSFQFGTNWPLFMQKVGNIAGPLLAYEVLTAFFMEATFLGIMLFGINKVSNKIHTLATFLVAIGTTISAFWIIVLDSWMQTPAGFVIKDNIIYAGNWFEIIFNPSMIYRFCHMLLASFLTSAFLIMGISAYKIIKHDNSSAVNLAMKFAIYLAFFIIPLQIFVGDLHGINTLQHQPAKVAAIEGIWHTEKPADLRLFAIVDNQNQKNSFEIKIPKLASIILTHKADSEIKGINEFTNHPPVAQVFYSFRIMVGTGLLMLVVASFALYFLLKHKTQPKIMLFIMIYMTFSGWVATVAGWYVTEIGRQPFLVYNLLTTADAVSPNLQTKFVLSSLILYGLVYVVLIFAFIKVIFYMARQDIKNVNTIKTQ
;
A
#
# COMPACT_ATOMS: atom_id res chain seq x y z
N MET A 1 1.13 14.18 -8.94
CA MET A 1 1.30 14.55 -7.54
C MET A 1 1.79 16.00 -7.38
N SER A 2 2.95 16.38 -7.87
CA SER A 2 3.53 17.72 -7.69
C SER A 2 2.58 18.87 -8.06
N PHE A 3 1.84 18.75 -9.15
CA PHE A 3 0.83 19.74 -9.54
C PHE A 3 -0.30 19.87 -8.52
N GLN A 4 -0.79 18.77 -7.97
CA GLN A 4 -1.87 18.75 -6.98
C GLN A 4 -1.45 19.44 -5.66
N PHE A 5 -0.25 19.19 -5.19
CA PHE A 5 0.26 19.83 -3.98
C PHE A 5 0.39 21.35 -4.16
N GLY A 6 0.87 21.81 -5.32
CA GLY A 6 1.03 23.24 -5.60
C GLY A 6 -0.27 24.00 -5.82
N THR A 7 -1.26 23.38 -6.46
CA THR A 7 -2.51 24.06 -6.84
C THR A 7 -3.65 23.88 -5.85
N ASN A 8 -3.81 22.68 -5.27
CA ASN A 8 -4.96 22.36 -4.45
C ASN A 8 -4.71 22.52 -2.95
N TRP A 9 -3.44 22.54 -2.52
CA TRP A 9 -3.05 22.68 -1.13
C TRP A 9 -2.07 23.87 -0.90
N PRO A 10 -2.45 25.10 -1.24
CA PRO A 10 -1.56 26.23 -1.18
C PRO A 10 -1.07 26.54 0.25
N LEU A 11 -1.91 26.41 1.27
CA LEU A 11 -1.51 26.66 2.66
C LEU A 11 -0.54 25.60 3.18
N PHE A 12 -0.69 24.34 2.76
CA PHE A 12 0.30 23.30 3.02
C PHE A 12 1.65 23.68 2.42
N MET A 13 1.67 24.05 1.13
CA MET A 13 2.92 24.44 0.46
C MET A 13 3.52 25.72 1.01
N GLN A 14 2.72 26.66 1.50
CA GLN A 14 3.21 27.84 2.21
C GLN A 14 3.98 27.48 3.49
N LYS A 15 3.46 26.53 4.29
CA LYS A 15 4.07 26.12 5.56
C LYS A 15 5.21 25.12 5.40
N VAL A 16 5.11 24.18 4.46
CA VAL A 16 5.95 22.99 4.37
C VAL A 16 6.74 22.92 3.06
N GLY A 17 6.48 23.84 2.12
CA GLY A 17 7.04 23.80 0.77
C GLY A 17 8.56 23.80 0.68
N ASN A 18 9.26 24.33 1.69
CA ASN A 18 10.72 24.29 1.76
C ASN A 18 11.28 22.85 1.99
N ILE A 19 10.43 21.91 2.41
CA ILE A 19 10.77 20.49 2.52
C ILE A 19 10.06 19.69 1.41
N ALA A 20 8.75 19.87 1.25
CA ALA A 20 7.96 19.12 0.27
C ALA A 20 8.37 19.43 -1.17
N GLY A 21 8.67 20.70 -1.49
CA GLY A 21 9.07 21.13 -2.83
C GLY A 21 10.32 20.40 -3.36
N PRO A 22 11.46 20.47 -2.65
CA PRO A 22 12.65 19.73 -3.05
C PRO A 22 12.45 18.21 -3.17
N LEU A 23 11.73 17.56 -2.24
CA LEU A 23 11.48 16.12 -2.30
C LEU A 23 10.67 15.73 -3.54
N LEU A 24 9.62 16.49 -3.87
CA LEU A 24 8.84 16.31 -5.09
C LEU A 24 9.65 16.62 -6.36
N ALA A 25 10.53 17.62 -6.31
CA ALA A 25 11.42 17.94 -7.43
C ALA A 25 12.43 16.82 -7.69
N TYR A 26 13.01 16.21 -6.65
CA TYR A 26 13.90 15.07 -6.80
C TYR A 26 13.18 13.85 -7.37
N GLU A 27 11.94 13.59 -6.98
CA GLU A 27 11.12 12.54 -7.60
C GLU A 27 11.01 12.75 -9.11
N VAL A 28 10.60 13.95 -9.53
CA VAL A 28 10.45 14.27 -10.97
C VAL A 28 11.78 14.14 -11.71
N LEU A 29 12.86 14.70 -11.19
CA LEU A 29 14.17 14.75 -11.88
C LEU A 29 14.86 13.38 -11.96
N THR A 30 14.76 12.56 -10.92
CA THR A 30 15.52 11.31 -10.82
C THR A 30 14.74 10.07 -11.23
N ALA A 31 13.41 10.11 -11.17
CA ALA A 31 12.55 8.97 -11.40
C ALA A 31 11.62 9.15 -12.60
N PHE A 32 10.76 10.17 -12.57
CA PHE A 32 9.73 10.37 -13.60
C PHE A 32 10.30 10.47 -15.03
N PHE A 33 11.39 11.22 -15.23
CA PHE A 33 12.00 11.32 -16.56
C PHE A 33 12.56 9.98 -17.03
N MET A 34 13.13 9.19 -16.14
CA MET A 34 13.62 7.85 -16.47
C MET A 34 12.46 6.92 -16.84
N GLU A 35 11.39 6.89 -16.04
CA GLU A 35 10.20 6.11 -16.35
C GLU A 35 9.59 6.52 -17.70
N ALA A 36 9.27 7.80 -17.88
CA ALA A 36 8.61 8.31 -19.10
C ALA A 36 9.42 8.02 -20.35
N THR A 37 10.75 8.16 -20.29
CA THR A 37 11.63 7.91 -21.44
C THR A 37 11.66 6.44 -21.84
N PHE A 38 11.85 5.54 -20.88
CA PHE A 38 12.06 4.11 -21.17
C PHE A 38 10.76 3.31 -21.24
N LEU A 39 9.65 3.81 -20.68
CA LEU A 39 8.33 3.15 -20.76
C LEU A 39 7.88 2.89 -22.19
N GLY A 40 8.09 3.87 -23.08
CA GLY A 40 7.77 3.72 -24.51
C GLY A 40 8.55 2.59 -25.19
N ILE A 41 9.84 2.45 -24.87
CA ILE A 41 10.68 1.35 -25.35
C ILE A 41 10.25 0.02 -24.77
N MET A 42 9.95 -0.03 -23.46
CA MET A 42 9.48 -1.24 -22.78
C MET A 42 8.16 -1.75 -23.40
N LEU A 43 7.19 -0.87 -23.64
CA LEU A 43 5.85 -1.28 -24.12
C LEU A 43 5.81 -1.54 -25.62
N PHE A 44 6.52 -0.76 -26.42
CA PHE A 44 6.39 -0.76 -27.89
C PHE A 44 7.68 -1.12 -28.64
N GLY A 45 8.77 -1.42 -27.91
CA GLY A 45 10.08 -1.70 -28.47
C GLY A 45 10.29 -3.14 -28.93
N ILE A 46 9.38 -4.09 -28.59
CA ILE A 46 9.48 -5.49 -29.03
C ILE A 46 9.57 -5.53 -30.56
N ASN A 47 10.59 -6.22 -31.09
CA ASN A 47 10.92 -6.31 -32.53
C ASN A 47 11.36 -4.99 -33.20
N LYS A 48 11.46 -3.87 -32.47
CA LYS A 48 11.95 -2.59 -32.99
C LYS A 48 13.36 -2.23 -32.51
N VAL A 49 13.74 -2.74 -31.35
CA VAL A 49 15.09 -2.58 -30.79
C VAL A 49 15.69 -3.93 -30.48
N SER A 50 17.00 -3.99 -30.25
CA SER A 50 17.64 -5.24 -29.85
C SER A 50 17.14 -5.73 -28.48
N ASN A 51 17.16 -7.04 -28.26
CA ASN A 51 16.73 -7.63 -26.98
C ASN A 51 17.46 -7.05 -25.76
N LYS A 52 18.75 -6.70 -25.94
CA LYS A 52 19.56 -6.07 -24.87
C LYS A 52 19.03 -4.68 -24.51
N ILE A 53 18.71 -3.86 -25.52
CA ILE A 53 18.13 -2.51 -25.30
C ILE A 53 16.75 -2.62 -24.67
N HIS A 54 15.91 -3.56 -25.13
CA HIS A 54 14.58 -3.79 -24.56
C HIS A 54 14.65 -4.22 -23.07
N THR A 55 15.56 -5.16 -22.75
CA THR A 55 15.78 -5.61 -21.36
C THR A 55 16.32 -4.48 -20.49
N LEU A 56 17.28 -3.69 -20.99
CA LEU A 56 17.80 -2.53 -20.27
C LEU A 56 16.72 -1.49 -20.01
N ALA A 57 15.89 -1.17 -21.00
CA ALA A 57 14.79 -0.23 -20.84
C ALA A 57 13.78 -0.70 -19.77
N THR A 58 13.43 -1.99 -19.78
CA THR A 58 12.54 -2.58 -18.77
C THR A 58 13.15 -2.50 -17.35
N PHE A 59 14.45 -2.75 -17.23
CA PHE A 59 15.17 -2.63 -15.97
C PHE A 59 15.23 -1.18 -15.46
N LEU A 60 15.48 -0.23 -16.36
CA LEU A 60 15.50 1.21 -16.01
C LEU A 60 14.11 1.71 -15.59
N VAL A 61 13.02 1.24 -16.21
CA VAL A 61 11.66 1.54 -15.74
C VAL A 61 11.45 1.00 -14.33
N ALA A 62 11.85 -0.24 -14.04
CA ALA A 62 11.72 -0.83 -12.70
C ALA A 62 12.53 -0.08 -11.64
N ILE A 63 13.75 0.37 -11.97
CA ILE A 63 14.55 1.23 -11.08
C ILE A 63 13.86 2.59 -10.89
N GLY A 64 13.40 3.23 -11.97
CA GLY A 64 12.71 4.51 -11.93
C GLY A 64 11.51 4.48 -11.00
N THR A 65 10.64 3.48 -11.18
CA THR A 65 9.46 3.27 -10.31
C THR A 65 9.84 3.09 -8.84
N THR A 66 10.95 2.38 -8.58
CA THR A 66 11.45 2.18 -7.21
C THR A 66 11.98 3.49 -6.59
N ILE A 67 12.69 4.30 -7.38
CA ILE A 67 13.20 5.62 -6.94
C ILE A 67 12.04 6.60 -6.75
N SER A 68 11.04 6.58 -7.63
CA SER A 68 9.80 7.36 -7.47
C SER A 68 9.11 7.01 -6.15
N ALA A 69 8.89 5.73 -5.90
CA ALA A 69 8.34 5.26 -4.63
C ALA A 69 9.16 5.70 -3.43
N PHE A 70 10.49 5.67 -3.53
CA PHE A 70 11.39 6.14 -2.46
C PHE A 70 11.12 7.61 -2.11
N TRP A 71 11.15 8.52 -3.06
CA TRP A 71 10.96 9.96 -2.80
C TRP A 71 9.57 10.30 -2.28
N ILE A 72 8.53 9.66 -2.82
CA ILE A 72 7.15 9.85 -2.34
C ILE A 72 6.99 9.33 -0.92
N ILE A 73 7.56 8.17 -0.60
CA ILE A 73 7.53 7.63 0.76
C ILE A 73 8.37 8.46 1.73
N VAL A 74 9.49 9.06 1.29
CA VAL A 74 10.24 10.01 2.12
C VAL A 74 9.34 11.17 2.55
N LEU A 75 8.61 11.79 1.64
CA LEU A 75 7.70 12.88 1.97
C LEU A 75 6.56 12.41 2.88
N ASP A 76 5.88 11.32 2.54
CA ASP A 76 4.79 10.79 3.35
C ASP A 76 5.25 10.38 4.76
N SER A 77 6.37 9.67 4.87
CA SER A 77 6.91 9.26 6.16
C SER A 77 7.35 10.45 7.01
N TRP A 78 7.91 11.48 6.39
CA TRP A 78 8.24 12.72 7.09
C TRP A 78 6.97 13.41 7.63
N MET A 79 5.88 13.44 6.87
CA MET A 79 4.60 13.96 7.36
C MET A 79 4.02 13.15 8.53
N GLN A 80 4.36 11.87 8.63
CA GLN A 80 3.95 10.98 9.73
C GLN A 80 4.84 11.12 10.98
N THR A 81 6.15 11.26 10.79
CA THR A 81 7.17 11.36 11.85
C THR A 81 8.17 12.47 11.52
N PRO A 82 7.75 13.76 11.63
CA PRO A 82 8.60 14.89 11.25
C PRO A 82 9.91 14.92 12.05
N ALA A 83 11.04 15.04 11.35
CA ALA A 83 12.38 15.16 11.93
C ALA A 83 13.25 16.09 11.08
N GLY A 84 14.35 16.60 11.62
CA GLY A 84 15.36 17.39 10.89
C GLY A 84 14.89 18.73 10.37
N PHE A 85 13.82 19.31 10.91
CA PHE A 85 13.26 20.60 10.52
C PHE A 85 13.55 21.69 11.56
N VAL A 86 13.44 22.95 11.13
CA VAL A 86 13.43 24.14 11.98
C VAL A 86 12.24 25.02 11.62
N ILE A 87 11.65 25.70 12.62
CA ILE A 87 10.53 26.61 12.40
C ILE A 87 11.03 28.05 12.54
N LYS A 88 10.79 28.89 11.51
CA LYS A 88 11.06 30.32 11.51
C LYS A 88 9.84 31.05 10.96
N ASP A 89 9.33 32.03 11.66
CA ASP A 89 8.16 32.83 11.27
C ASP A 89 6.93 31.95 10.91
N ASN A 90 6.70 30.90 11.69
CA ASN A 90 5.62 29.90 11.47
C ASN A 90 5.72 29.14 10.13
N ILE A 91 6.88 29.12 9.48
CA ILE A 91 7.22 28.38 8.27
C ILE A 91 8.25 27.31 8.63
N ILE A 92 8.09 26.13 8.04
CA ILE A 92 8.96 24.99 8.29
C ILE A 92 10.06 24.95 7.23
N TYR A 93 11.31 24.94 7.69
CA TYR A 93 12.52 24.85 6.86
C TYR A 93 13.28 23.56 7.12
N ALA A 94 14.05 23.11 6.14
CA ALA A 94 14.98 22.02 6.32
C ALA A 94 16.15 22.47 7.22
N GLY A 95 16.35 21.76 8.33
CA GLY A 95 17.52 21.92 9.20
C GLY A 95 18.59 20.88 8.88
N ASN A 96 18.18 19.61 8.72
CA ASN A 96 19.07 18.50 8.39
C ASN A 96 18.38 17.56 7.38
N TRP A 97 18.87 17.55 6.13
CA TRP A 97 18.30 16.72 5.06
C TRP A 97 18.46 15.23 5.30
N PHE A 98 19.49 14.77 5.98
CA PHE A 98 19.64 13.35 6.30
C PHE A 98 18.54 12.88 7.26
N GLU A 99 18.22 13.66 8.28
CA GLU A 99 17.12 13.33 9.21
C GLU A 99 15.74 13.47 8.57
N ILE A 100 15.58 14.37 7.59
CA ILE A 100 14.34 14.50 6.81
C ILE A 100 14.15 13.24 5.96
N ILE A 101 15.16 12.84 5.20
CA ILE A 101 15.08 11.69 4.28
C ILE A 101 14.97 10.38 5.06
N PHE A 102 15.81 10.18 6.06
CA PHE A 102 15.81 9.00 6.92
C PHE A 102 15.11 9.27 8.26
N ASN A 103 13.89 9.86 8.18
CA ASN A 103 13.06 10.08 9.36
C ASN A 103 12.69 8.75 10.04
N PRO A 104 12.21 8.78 11.30
CA PRO A 104 12.05 7.57 12.12
C PRO A 104 11.19 6.46 11.50
N SER A 105 10.25 6.78 10.61
CA SER A 105 9.36 5.77 10.01
C SER A 105 9.68 5.42 8.55
N MET A 106 10.60 6.13 7.89
CA MET A 106 10.85 6.03 6.45
C MET A 106 11.22 4.60 6.00
N ILE A 107 12.21 3.98 6.62
CA ILE A 107 12.72 2.67 6.20
C ILE A 107 11.62 1.61 6.32
N TYR A 108 10.87 1.61 7.42
CA TYR A 108 9.78 0.65 7.66
C TYR A 108 8.68 0.79 6.60
N ARG A 109 8.27 2.04 6.29
CA ARG A 109 7.24 2.34 5.29
C ARG A 109 7.69 1.98 3.89
N PHE A 110 8.91 2.35 3.52
CA PHE A 110 9.46 2.06 2.20
C PHE A 110 9.59 0.55 1.96
N CYS A 111 10.19 -0.18 2.89
CA CYS A 111 10.31 -1.63 2.78
C CYS A 111 8.94 -2.31 2.74
N HIS A 112 8.02 -1.92 3.61
CA HIS A 112 6.67 -2.47 3.65
C HIS A 112 5.92 -2.25 2.33
N MET A 113 5.99 -1.04 1.76
CA MET A 113 5.35 -0.70 0.49
C MET A 113 5.99 -1.41 -0.70
N LEU A 114 7.32 -1.54 -0.71
CA LEU A 114 8.04 -2.25 -1.77
C LEU A 114 7.67 -3.75 -1.77
N LEU A 115 7.65 -4.40 -0.63
CA LEU A 115 7.24 -5.80 -0.50
C LEU A 115 5.76 -5.98 -0.89
N ALA A 116 4.87 -5.04 -0.50
CA ALA A 116 3.47 -5.05 -0.91
C ALA A 116 3.30 -4.96 -2.44
N SER A 117 4.16 -4.17 -3.12
CA SER A 117 4.14 -4.08 -4.59
C SER A 117 4.55 -5.38 -5.26
N PHE A 118 5.56 -6.09 -4.73
CA PHE A 118 5.92 -7.42 -5.21
C PHE A 118 4.81 -8.44 -4.99
N LEU A 119 4.13 -8.42 -3.85
CA LEU A 119 2.99 -9.29 -3.58
C LEU A 119 1.81 -9.01 -4.51
N THR A 120 1.52 -7.74 -4.76
CA THR A 120 0.48 -7.32 -5.70
C THR A 120 0.77 -7.87 -7.11
N SER A 121 2.02 -7.73 -7.57
CA SER A 121 2.46 -8.26 -8.86
C SER A 121 2.43 -9.79 -8.90
N ALA A 122 2.86 -10.47 -7.84
CA ALA A 122 2.84 -11.92 -7.76
C ALA A 122 1.41 -12.48 -7.86
N PHE A 123 0.45 -11.92 -7.13
CA PHE A 123 -0.94 -12.37 -7.18
C PHE A 123 -1.62 -12.03 -8.51
N LEU A 124 -1.28 -10.91 -9.14
CA LEU A 124 -1.72 -10.60 -10.49
C LEU A 124 -1.23 -11.65 -11.50
N ILE A 125 0.07 -11.95 -11.51
CA ILE A 125 0.68 -12.94 -12.41
C ILE A 125 0.07 -14.33 -12.14
N MET A 126 -0.07 -14.71 -10.87
CA MET A 126 -0.66 -15.99 -10.45
C MET A 126 -2.11 -16.14 -10.94
N GLY A 127 -2.94 -15.11 -10.74
CA GLY A 127 -4.34 -15.12 -11.14
C GLY A 127 -4.53 -15.15 -12.66
N ILE A 128 -3.77 -14.36 -13.41
CA ILE A 128 -3.80 -14.37 -14.89
C ILE A 128 -3.30 -15.70 -15.45
N SER A 129 -2.23 -16.26 -14.89
CA SER A 129 -1.72 -17.58 -15.28
C SER A 129 -2.75 -18.66 -15.01
N ALA A 130 -3.42 -18.63 -13.84
CA ALA A 130 -4.50 -19.55 -13.51
C ALA A 130 -5.69 -19.45 -14.48
N TYR A 131 -6.06 -18.22 -14.85
CA TYR A 131 -7.10 -17.98 -15.86
C TYR A 131 -6.74 -18.59 -17.21
N LYS A 132 -5.50 -18.40 -17.69
CA LYS A 132 -5.00 -18.98 -18.94
C LYS A 132 -5.02 -20.51 -18.90
N ILE A 133 -4.56 -21.12 -17.80
CA ILE A 133 -4.57 -22.58 -17.61
C ILE A 133 -5.99 -23.14 -17.67
N ILE A 134 -6.97 -22.51 -17.00
CA ILE A 134 -8.38 -22.93 -17.08
C ILE A 134 -8.93 -22.82 -18.50
N LYS A 135 -8.41 -21.89 -19.29
CA LYS A 135 -8.76 -21.73 -20.72
C LYS A 135 -7.91 -22.62 -21.65
N HIS A 136 -7.25 -23.65 -21.09
CA HIS A 136 -6.43 -24.64 -21.80
C HIS A 136 -5.15 -24.11 -22.45
N ASP A 137 -4.65 -22.92 -22.03
CA ASP A 137 -3.29 -22.47 -22.38
C ASP A 137 -2.29 -23.03 -21.37
N ASN A 138 -1.69 -24.17 -21.70
CA ASN A 138 -0.65 -24.82 -20.89
C ASN A 138 0.75 -24.58 -21.48
N SER A 139 0.98 -23.44 -22.12
CA SER A 139 2.30 -23.07 -22.65
C SER A 139 3.38 -23.05 -21.57
N SER A 140 4.61 -23.28 -21.98
CA SER A 140 5.77 -23.24 -21.06
C SER A 140 5.90 -21.89 -20.37
N ALA A 141 5.61 -20.79 -21.07
CA ALA A 141 5.66 -19.42 -20.53
C ALA A 141 4.64 -19.21 -19.40
N VAL A 142 3.37 -19.66 -19.58
CA VAL A 142 2.32 -19.55 -18.55
C VAL A 142 2.69 -20.37 -17.32
N ASN A 143 3.17 -21.61 -17.52
CA ASN A 143 3.59 -22.45 -16.42
C ASN A 143 4.81 -21.89 -15.67
N LEU A 144 5.76 -21.27 -16.37
CA LEU A 144 6.92 -20.62 -15.75
C LEU A 144 6.49 -19.39 -14.96
N ALA A 145 5.61 -18.54 -15.50
CA ALA A 145 5.07 -17.37 -14.84
C ALA A 145 4.32 -17.75 -13.55
N MET A 146 3.48 -18.81 -13.62
CA MET A 146 2.79 -19.34 -12.45
C MET A 146 3.75 -19.79 -11.36
N LYS A 147 4.78 -20.57 -11.71
CA LYS A 147 5.79 -21.04 -10.76
C LYS A 147 6.54 -19.88 -10.12
N PHE A 148 7.00 -18.94 -10.92
CA PHE A 148 7.70 -17.74 -10.44
C PHE A 148 6.83 -16.96 -9.45
N ALA A 149 5.55 -16.71 -9.78
CA ALA A 149 4.63 -15.98 -8.93
C ALA A 149 4.36 -16.68 -7.60
N ILE A 150 4.22 -18.01 -7.61
CA ILE A 150 4.03 -18.81 -6.38
C ILE A 150 5.25 -18.71 -5.46
N TYR A 151 6.45 -18.90 -6.00
CA TYR A 151 7.68 -18.77 -5.20
C TYR A 151 7.87 -17.36 -4.68
N LEU A 152 7.68 -16.34 -5.53
CA LEU A 152 7.80 -14.94 -5.14
C LEU A 152 6.84 -14.62 -3.98
N ALA A 153 5.55 -14.97 -4.10
CA ALA A 153 4.56 -14.74 -3.05
C ALA A 153 4.96 -15.43 -1.74
N PHE A 154 5.34 -16.72 -1.81
CA PHE A 154 5.67 -17.50 -0.62
C PHE A 154 6.86 -16.95 0.15
N PHE A 155 7.90 -16.46 -0.51
CA PHE A 155 9.07 -15.87 0.15
C PHE A 155 8.84 -14.44 0.62
N ILE A 156 8.06 -13.64 -0.13
CA ILE A 156 7.83 -12.24 0.22
C ILE A 156 6.85 -12.07 1.38
N ILE A 157 5.82 -12.93 1.52
CA ILE A 157 4.81 -12.78 2.58
C ILE A 157 5.40 -12.82 3.99
N PRO A 158 6.28 -13.77 4.37
CA PRO A 158 6.91 -13.75 5.69
C PRO A 158 7.73 -12.48 5.94
N LEU A 159 8.44 -11.97 4.92
CA LEU A 159 9.18 -10.71 5.02
C LEU A 159 8.23 -9.53 5.21
N GLN A 160 7.08 -9.51 4.50
CA GLN A 160 6.05 -8.49 4.65
C GLN A 160 5.47 -8.47 6.06
N ILE A 161 5.20 -9.64 6.65
CA ILE A 161 4.72 -9.77 8.04
C ILE A 161 5.77 -9.25 9.01
N PHE A 162 7.02 -9.65 8.84
CA PHE A 162 8.13 -9.21 9.71
C PHE A 162 8.35 -7.69 9.65
N VAL A 163 8.41 -7.11 8.45
CA VAL A 163 8.53 -5.65 8.30
C VAL A 163 7.28 -4.93 8.81
N GLY A 164 6.09 -5.54 8.66
CA GLY A 164 4.83 -5.03 9.20
C GLY A 164 4.83 -4.96 10.73
N ASP A 165 5.37 -5.97 11.40
CA ASP A 165 5.54 -6.00 12.85
C ASP A 165 6.47 -4.87 13.33
N LEU A 166 7.64 -4.74 12.73
CA LEU A 166 8.58 -3.65 13.02
C LEU A 166 7.96 -2.26 12.79
N HIS A 167 7.15 -2.11 11.73
CA HIS A 167 6.41 -0.88 11.45
C HIS A 167 5.34 -0.61 12.51
N GLY A 168 4.66 -1.65 13.01
CA GLY A 168 3.70 -1.55 14.11
C GLY A 168 4.34 -1.05 15.39
N ILE A 169 5.49 -1.60 15.79
CA ILE A 169 6.27 -1.17 16.95
C ILE A 169 6.73 0.29 16.80
N ASN A 170 7.25 0.66 15.62
CA ASN A 170 7.63 2.04 15.32
C ASN A 170 6.43 3.00 15.42
N THR A 171 5.25 2.56 14.95
CA THR A 171 4.01 3.34 15.05
C THR A 171 3.58 3.52 16.50
N LEU A 172 3.71 2.49 17.34
CA LEU A 172 3.41 2.61 18.77
C LEU A 172 4.29 3.67 19.46
N GLN A 173 5.57 3.74 19.11
CA GLN A 173 6.52 4.69 19.68
C GLN A 173 6.22 6.15 19.28
N HIS A 174 5.84 6.38 18.00
CA HIS A 174 5.73 7.75 17.45
C HIS A 174 4.29 8.23 17.30
N GLN A 175 3.33 7.34 17.16
CA GLN A 175 1.90 7.65 16.95
C GLN A 175 1.00 6.72 17.78
N PRO A 176 1.10 6.73 19.13
CA PRO A 176 0.37 5.78 19.99
C PRO A 176 -1.15 5.90 19.85
N ALA A 177 -1.72 7.09 19.61
CA ALA A 177 -3.15 7.26 19.34
C ALA A 177 -3.61 6.49 18.10
N LYS A 178 -2.77 6.40 17.05
CA LYS A 178 -3.04 5.60 15.86
C LYS A 178 -3.11 4.11 16.20
N VAL A 179 -2.20 3.61 17.04
CA VAL A 179 -2.21 2.20 17.45
C VAL A 179 -3.43 1.88 18.30
N ALA A 180 -3.81 2.77 19.22
CA ALA A 180 -5.06 2.62 19.98
C ALA A 180 -6.29 2.53 19.07
N ALA A 181 -6.33 3.33 17.99
CA ALA A 181 -7.40 3.26 16.98
C ALA A 181 -7.34 1.98 16.15
N ILE A 182 -6.14 1.54 15.73
CA ILE A 182 -5.91 0.26 15.02
C ILE A 182 -6.46 -0.90 15.84
N GLU A 183 -6.20 -0.93 17.14
CA GLU A 183 -6.62 -2.02 18.04
C GLU A 183 -8.03 -1.83 18.61
N GLY A 184 -8.65 -0.65 18.40
CA GLY A 184 -9.98 -0.33 18.95
C GLY A 184 -9.97 -0.27 20.48
N ILE A 185 -8.88 0.21 21.08
CA ILE A 185 -8.71 0.32 22.54
C ILE A 185 -9.21 1.69 22.97
N TRP A 186 -10.38 1.75 23.60
CA TRP A 186 -10.97 3.00 24.11
C TRP A 186 -10.35 3.46 25.43
N HIS A 187 -10.17 2.54 26.36
CA HIS A 187 -9.57 2.76 27.66
C HIS A 187 -8.22 2.02 27.74
N THR A 188 -7.29 2.55 28.50
CA THR A 188 -5.98 1.94 28.72
C THR A 188 -6.13 0.52 29.28
N GLU A 189 -5.48 -0.44 28.63
CA GLU A 189 -5.53 -1.88 28.97
C GLU A 189 -4.16 -2.41 29.37
N LYS A 190 -4.15 -3.25 30.41
CA LYS A 190 -2.93 -3.91 30.91
C LYS A 190 -3.28 -5.30 31.45
N PRO A 191 -3.00 -6.39 30.73
CA PRO A 191 -2.57 -6.46 29.34
C PRO A 191 -3.68 -6.10 28.35
N ALA A 192 -3.29 -5.70 27.11
CA ALA A 192 -4.24 -5.40 26.05
C ALA A 192 -4.55 -6.65 25.22
N ASP A 193 -5.85 -6.85 24.95
CA ASP A 193 -6.36 -7.93 24.12
C ASP A 193 -6.32 -7.57 22.63
N LEU A 194 -5.97 -8.54 21.75
CA LEU A 194 -6.10 -8.36 20.33
C LEU A 194 -7.54 -8.58 19.89
N ARG A 195 -8.18 -7.55 19.36
CA ARG A 195 -9.53 -7.62 18.79
C ARG A 195 -9.48 -8.05 17.34
N LEU A 196 -9.86 -9.28 17.04
CA LEU A 196 -9.97 -9.77 15.66
C LEU A 196 -11.14 -9.12 14.94
N PHE A 197 -12.27 -8.97 15.65
CA PHE A 197 -13.48 -8.33 15.16
C PHE A 197 -14.17 -7.59 16.29
N ALA A 198 -14.78 -6.46 15.98
CA ALA A 198 -15.67 -5.71 16.88
C ALA A 198 -16.58 -4.81 16.05
N ILE A 199 -17.75 -4.47 16.58
CA ILE A 199 -18.58 -3.38 16.07
C ILE A 199 -18.18 -2.14 16.85
N VAL A 200 -17.48 -1.22 16.18
CA VAL A 200 -16.95 -0.01 16.78
C VAL A 200 -18.01 1.09 16.81
N ASP A 201 -18.34 1.58 18.00
CA ASP A 201 -19.25 2.71 18.21
C ASP A 201 -18.45 3.95 18.60
N ASN A 202 -18.21 4.82 17.61
CA ASN A 202 -17.46 6.07 17.82
C ASN A 202 -18.20 7.07 18.70
N GLN A 203 -19.55 7.04 18.74
CA GLN A 203 -20.36 8.01 19.52
C GLN A 203 -20.32 7.70 21.00
N ASN A 204 -20.47 6.41 21.34
CA ASN A 204 -20.47 5.96 22.74
C ASN A 204 -19.08 5.51 23.22
N GLN A 205 -18.04 5.62 22.38
CA GLN A 205 -16.67 5.24 22.69
C GLN A 205 -16.52 3.82 23.25
N LYS A 206 -17.20 2.87 22.60
CA LYS A 206 -17.22 1.45 23.01
C LYS A 206 -17.26 0.52 21.82
N ASN A 207 -16.95 -0.73 22.06
CA ASN A 207 -17.11 -1.79 21.09
C ASN A 207 -18.23 -2.74 21.52
N SER A 208 -18.89 -3.34 20.52
CA SER A 208 -19.89 -4.40 20.72
C SER A 208 -19.48 -5.65 19.94
N PHE A 209 -19.93 -6.83 20.35
CA PHE A 209 -19.64 -8.10 19.67
C PHE A 209 -18.15 -8.33 19.43
N GLU A 210 -17.32 -8.13 20.44
CA GLU A 210 -15.87 -8.32 20.32
C GLU A 210 -15.49 -9.78 20.26
N ILE A 211 -14.67 -10.15 19.28
CA ILE A 211 -13.91 -11.40 19.23
C ILE A 211 -12.47 -11.06 19.54
N LYS A 212 -11.99 -11.48 20.74
CA LYS A 212 -10.66 -11.12 21.23
C LYS A 212 -9.81 -12.35 21.52
N ILE A 213 -8.50 -12.14 21.38
CA ILE A 213 -7.48 -13.06 21.88
C ILE A 213 -6.78 -12.37 23.05
N PRO A 214 -6.89 -12.90 24.29
CA PRO A 214 -6.34 -12.27 25.47
C PRO A 214 -4.83 -12.04 25.37
N LYS A 215 -4.36 -10.87 25.82
CA LYS A 215 -2.95 -10.46 25.92
C LYS A 215 -2.19 -10.34 24.59
N LEU A 216 -2.78 -10.77 23.46
CA LEU A 216 -2.04 -10.89 22.21
C LEU A 216 -1.65 -9.54 21.63
N ALA A 217 -2.44 -8.46 21.84
CA ALA A 217 -2.06 -7.12 21.39
C ALA A 217 -0.80 -6.62 22.14
N SER A 218 -0.73 -6.81 23.46
CA SER A 218 0.48 -6.50 24.22
C SER A 218 1.69 -7.28 23.72
N ILE A 219 1.55 -8.59 23.46
CA ILE A 219 2.64 -9.43 22.96
C ILE A 219 3.15 -8.95 21.59
N ILE A 220 2.25 -8.68 20.64
CA ILE A 220 2.63 -8.24 19.28
C ILE A 220 3.27 -6.85 19.33
N LEU A 221 2.65 -5.89 20.01
CA LEU A 221 3.07 -4.49 19.98
C LEU A 221 4.30 -4.18 20.84
N THR A 222 4.57 -4.97 21.86
CA THR A 222 5.65 -4.67 22.82
C THR A 222 6.59 -5.84 23.10
N HIS A 223 6.29 -7.02 22.54
CA HIS A 223 6.98 -8.29 22.81
C HIS A 223 6.97 -8.67 24.30
N LYS A 224 5.99 -8.16 25.08
CA LYS A 224 5.80 -8.46 26.51
C LYS A 224 4.31 -8.70 26.78
N ALA A 225 4.00 -9.79 27.51
CA ALA A 225 2.63 -10.21 27.72
C ALA A 225 1.81 -9.31 28.66
N ASP A 226 2.47 -8.58 29.55
CA ASP A 226 1.80 -7.76 30.59
C ASP A 226 2.02 -6.25 30.39
N SER A 227 2.31 -5.84 29.14
CA SER A 227 2.50 -4.43 28.82
C SER A 227 1.18 -3.68 28.74
N GLU A 228 1.25 -2.42 29.16
CA GLU A 228 0.16 -1.47 29.04
C GLU A 228 0.12 -0.86 27.64
N ILE A 229 -1.08 -0.77 27.06
CA ILE A 229 -1.35 -0.03 25.84
C ILE A 229 -2.37 1.07 26.16
N LYS A 230 -2.00 2.31 25.88
CA LYS A 230 -2.85 3.48 26.14
C LYS A 230 -4.10 3.45 25.24
N GLY A 231 -5.25 3.75 25.84
CA GLY A 231 -6.51 3.88 25.12
C GLY A 231 -6.67 5.24 24.43
N ILE A 232 -7.62 5.30 23.50
CA ILE A 232 -7.96 6.52 22.75
C ILE A 232 -8.29 7.70 23.65
N ASN A 233 -8.93 7.44 24.78
CA ASN A 233 -9.38 8.49 25.71
C ASN A 233 -8.22 9.21 26.44
N GLU A 234 -7.00 8.71 26.33
CA GLU A 234 -5.78 9.37 26.83
C GLU A 234 -5.27 10.47 25.88
N PHE A 235 -5.80 10.56 24.65
CA PHE A 235 -5.31 11.46 23.63
C PHE A 235 -6.36 12.52 23.27
N THR A 236 -6.00 13.79 23.39
CA THR A 236 -6.85 14.91 23.00
C THR A 236 -7.16 14.92 21.51
N ASN A 237 -6.15 14.59 20.69
CA ASN A 237 -6.24 14.48 19.24
C ASN A 237 -6.03 13.04 18.82
N HIS A 238 -7.05 12.42 18.24
CA HIS A 238 -7.01 11.03 17.80
C HIS A 238 -7.75 10.84 16.48
N PRO A 239 -7.39 9.82 15.67
CA PRO A 239 -8.11 9.50 14.45
C PRO A 239 -9.49 8.88 14.72
N PRO A 240 -10.38 8.85 13.69
CA PRO A 240 -11.64 8.14 13.76
C PRO A 240 -11.39 6.62 13.87
N VAL A 241 -11.82 6.01 14.99
CA VAL A 241 -11.45 4.63 15.37
C VAL A 241 -12.00 3.61 14.39
N ALA A 242 -13.28 3.66 14.05
CA ALA A 242 -13.93 2.64 13.20
C ALA A 242 -13.26 2.49 11.84
N GLN A 243 -12.95 3.60 11.15
CA GLN A 243 -12.32 3.56 9.83
C GLN A 243 -10.93 2.94 9.89
N VAL A 244 -10.12 3.32 10.87
CA VAL A 244 -8.76 2.80 11.05
C VAL A 244 -8.79 1.32 11.45
N PHE A 245 -9.66 0.95 12.38
CA PHE A 245 -9.84 -0.41 12.86
C PHE A 245 -10.19 -1.37 11.72
N TYR A 246 -11.26 -1.08 10.96
CA TYR A 246 -11.70 -1.98 9.88
C TYR A 246 -10.69 -2.03 8.72
N SER A 247 -10.10 -0.90 8.36
CA SER A 247 -9.07 -0.88 7.30
C SER A 247 -7.87 -1.76 7.66
N PHE A 248 -7.42 -1.73 8.91
CA PHE A 248 -6.34 -2.58 9.37
C PHE A 248 -6.71 -4.07 9.31
N ARG A 249 -7.93 -4.45 9.74
CA ARG A 249 -8.41 -5.83 9.66
C ARG A 249 -8.53 -6.32 8.23
N ILE A 250 -8.99 -5.47 7.30
CA ILE A 250 -9.02 -5.81 5.86
C ILE A 250 -7.60 -6.03 5.32
N MET A 251 -6.66 -5.14 5.64
CA MET A 251 -5.26 -5.27 5.22
C MET A 251 -4.64 -6.58 5.71
N VAL A 252 -4.67 -6.81 7.02
CA VAL A 252 -4.06 -7.99 7.65
C VAL A 252 -4.79 -9.27 7.26
N GLY A 253 -6.13 -9.26 7.27
CA GLY A 253 -6.94 -10.41 6.87
C GLY A 253 -6.69 -10.84 5.42
N THR A 254 -6.59 -9.87 4.50
CA THR A 254 -6.21 -10.16 3.11
C THR A 254 -4.79 -10.72 3.03
N GLY A 255 -3.83 -10.16 3.77
CA GLY A 255 -2.45 -10.66 3.83
C GLY A 255 -2.35 -12.10 4.34
N LEU A 256 -3.09 -12.43 5.41
CA LEU A 256 -3.17 -13.80 5.92
C LEU A 256 -3.82 -14.76 4.92
N LEU A 257 -4.88 -14.34 4.24
CA LEU A 257 -5.48 -15.12 3.16
C LEU A 257 -4.50 -15.35 2.01
N MET A 258 -3.71 -14.34 1.64
CA MET A 258 -2.64 -14.47 0.64
C MET A 258 -1.60 -15.50 1.09
N LEU A 259 -1.21 -15.52 2.37
CA LEU A 259 -0.27 -16.51 2.93
C LEU A 259 -0.82 -17.93 2.79
N VAL A 260 -2.07 -18.14 3.17
CA VAL A 260 -2.74 -19.46 3.06
C VAL A 260 -2.77 -19.92 1.60
N VAL A 261 -3.20 -19.05 0.69
CA VAL A 261 -3.29 -19.38 -0.75
C VAL A 261 -1.90 -19.67 -1.34
N ALA A 262 -0.89 -18.86 -1.04
CA ALA A 262 0.48 -19.08 -1.52
C ALA A 262 1.08 -20.40 -0.98
N SER A 263 0.81 -20.73 0.29
CA SER A 263 1.28 -21.97 0.92
C SER A 263 0.65 -23.21 0.28
N PHE A 264 -0.66 -23.23 0.06
CA PHE A 264 -1.33 -24.31 -0.65
C PHE A 264 -0.90 -24.40 -2.11
N ALA A 265 -0.74 -23.26 -2.78
CA ALA A 265 -0.23 -23.22 -4.16
C ALA A 265 1.16 -23.85 -4.27
N LEU A 266 2.05 -23.53 -3.35
CA LEU A 266 3.39 -24.12 -3.29
C LEU A 266 3.32 -25.62 -2.98
N TYR A 267 2.50 -26.03 -2.02
CA TYR A 267 2.31 -27.46 -1.70
C TYR A 267 1.89 -28.27 -2.93
N PHE A 268 0.87 -27.82 -3.68
CA PHE A 268 0.43 -28.51 -4.89
C PHE A 268 1.49 -28.48 -5.99
N LEU A 269 2.22 -27.37 -6.14
CA LEU A 269 3.31 -27.26 -7.10
C LEU A 269 4.42 -28.27 -6.83
N LEU A 270 4.84 -28.42 -5.57
CA LEU A 270 5.93 -29.32 -5.18
C LEU A 270 5.50 -30.79 -5.26
N LYS A 271 4.29 -31.14 -4.81
CA LYS A 271 3.81 -32.51 -4.72
C LYS A 271 3.26 -33.04 -6.05
N HIS A 272 2.49 -32.24 -6.76
CA HIS A 272 1.74 -32.68 -7.95
C HIS A 272 2.24 -32.04 -9.26
N LYS A 273 3.15 -31.06 -9.19
CA LYS A 273 3.64 -30.24 -10.32
C LYS A 273 2.56 -29.47 -11.09
N THR A 274 1.31 -29.61 -10.70
CA THR A 274 0.13 -28.94 -11.29
C THR A 274 -0.78 -28.44 -10.20
N GLN A 275 -1.64 -27.46 -10.53
CA GLN A 275 -2.62 -26.90 -9.61
C GLN A 275 -4.00 -27.57 -9.82
N PRO A 276 -4.70 -27.98 -8.77
CA PRO A 276 -6.07 -28.49 -8.90
C PRO A 276 -7.02 -27.36 -9.34
N LYS A 277 -8.11 -27.72 -10.04
CA LYS A 277 -9.06 -26.74 -10.59
C LYS A 277 -9.58 -25.75 -9.54
N ILE A 278 -9.89 -26.21 -8.34
CA ILE A 278 -10.37 -25.35 -7.25
C ILE A 278 -9.33 -24.29 -6.88
N MET A 279 -8.05 -24.67 -6.83
CA MET A 279 -6.95 -23.75 -6.52
C MET A 279 -6.78 -22.70 -7.62
N LEU A 280 -6.92 -23.09 -8.88
CA LEU A 280 -6.89 -22.14 -10.00
C LEU A 280 -8.03 -21.12 -9.89
N PHE A 281 -9.25 -21.54 -9.52
CA PHE A 281 -10.34 -20.58 -9.28
C PHE A 281 -10.04 -19.63 -8.11
N ILE A 282 -9.53 -20.14 -6.99
CA ILE A 282 -9.12 -19.32 -5.85
C ILE A 282 -8.08 -18.27 -6.30
N MET A 283 -7.05 -18.66 -7.06
CA MET A 283 -6.04 -17.75 -7.58
C MET A 283 -6.64 -16.65 -8.49
N ILE A 284 -7.63 -16.98 -9.32
CA ILE A 284 -8.33 -16.01 -10.17
C ILE A 284 -9.07 -14.98 -9.30
N TYR A 285 -9.79 -15.40 -8.27
CA TYR A 285 -10.48 -14.48 -7.35
C TYR A 285 -9.50 -13.61 -6.56
N MET A 286 -8.32 -14.15 -6.25
CA MET A 286 -7.27 -13.44 -5.53
C MET A 286 -6.39 -12.53 -6.42
N THR A 287 -6.67 -12.44 -7.73
CA THR A 287 -5.87 -11.65 -8.69
C THR A 287 -5.62 -10.21 -8.21
N PHE A 288 -6.63 -9.59 -7.62
CA PHE A 288 -6.56 -8.18 -7.18
C PHE A 288 -6.41 -8.02 -5.66
N SER A 289 -6.14 -9.08 -4.92
CA SER A 289 -6.01 -9.05 -3.45
C SER A 289 -4.92 -8.10 -2.96
N GLY A 290 -3.80 -8.00 -3.69
CA GLY A 290 -2.72 -7.07 -3.35
C GLY A 290 -3.17 -5.60 -3.37
N TRP A 291 -4.00 -5.20 -4.33
CA TRP A 291 -4.57 -3.84 -4.33
C TRP A 291 -5.51 -3.60 -3.16
N VAL A 292 -6.36 -4.59 -2.81
CA VAL A 292 -7.26 -4.48 -1.66
C VAL A 292 -6.45 -4.27 -0.37
N ALA A 293 -5.41 -5.07 -0.14
CA ALA A 293 -4.55 -4.93 1.02
C ALA A 293 -3.80 -3.58 1.05
N THR A 294 -3.25 -3.16 -0.11
CA THR A 294 -2.49 -1.91 -0.22
C THR A 294 -3.38 -0.68 0.02
N VAL A 295 -4.58 -0.62 -0.58
CA VAL A 295 -5.52 0.51 -0.37
C VAL A 295 -5.99 0.55 1.08
N ALA A 296 -6.30 -0.60 1.68
CA ALA A 296 -6.66 -0.67 3.09
C ALA A 296 -5.51 -0.19 4.00
N GLY A 297 -4.25 -0.56 3.69
CA GLY A 297 -3.07 -0.07 4.38
C GLY A 297 -2.87 1.45 4.25
N TRP A 298 -3.14 2.03 3.09
CA TRP A 298 -3.14 3.47 2.91
C TRP A 298 -4.21 4.17 3.74
N TYR A 299 -5.41 3.60 3.86
CA TYR A 299 -6.45 4.14 4.75
C TYR A 299 -5.99 4.13 6.22
N VAL A 300 -5.33 3.05 6.68
CA VAL A 300 -4.73 3.03 8.03
C VAL A 300 -3.71 4.14 8.20
N THR A 301 -2.85 4.35 7.21
CA THR A 301 -1.78 5.36 7.24
C THR A 301 -2.35 6.78 7.30
N GLU A 302 -3.24 7.13 6.36
CA GLU A 302 -3.71 8.50 6.15
C GLU A 302 -4.86 8.90 7.08
N ILE A 303 -5.84 8.03 7.28
CA ILE A 303 -6.93 8.27 8.23
C ILE A 303 -6.39 8.18 9.66
N GLY A 304 -5.47 7.24 9.92
CA GLY A 304 -4.82 7.09 11.22
C GLY A 304 -3.91 8.25 11.62
N ARG A 305 -3.58 9.18 10.72
CA ARG A 305 -2.85 10.41 11.04
C ARG A 305 -3.79 11.56 11.45
N GLN A 306 -5.06 11.49 11.11
CA GLN A 306 -6.00 12.57 11.42
C GLN A 306 -6.08 12.84 12.94
N PRO A 307 -6.30 14.11 13.34
CA PRO A 307 -6.63 15.28 12.51
C PRO A 307 -5.42 15.98 11.86
N PHE A 308 -4.22 15.43 11.96
CA PHE A 308 -3.01 16.06 11.44
C PHE A 308 -2.78 15.79 9.95
N LEU A 309 -2.35 16.78 9.21
CA LEU A 309 -1.77 16.65 7.88
C LEU A 309 -0.24 16.41 7.98
N VAL A 310 0.43 17.14 8.87
CA VAL A 310 1.79 16.84 9.33
C VAL A 310 1.72 16.63 10.83
N TYR A 311 2.10 15.48 11.30
CA TYR A 311 1.85 15.04 12.68
C TYR A 311 2.39 16.04 13.71
N ASN A 312 1.53 16.51 14.61
CA ASN A 312 1.77 17.51 15.63
C ASN A 312 2.24 18.90 15.12
N LEU A 313 2.31 19.16 13.82
CA LEU A 313 2.77 20.45 13.26
C LEU A 313 1.70 21.21 12.48
N LEU A 314 0.85 20.49 11.73
CA LEU A 314 -0.17 21.10 10.89
C LEU A 314 -1.40 20.21 10.86
N THR A 315 -2.56 20.77 11.22
CA THR A 315 -3.82 20.03 11.10
C THR A 315 -4.37 20.09 9.68
N THR A 316 -5.21 19.13 9.31
CA THR A 316 -5.91 19.12 8.03
C THR A 316 -6.80 20.37 7.89
N ALA A 317 -7.44 20.80 8.99
CA ALA A 317 -8.29 22.00 9.01
C ALA A 317 -7.51 23.27 8.70
N ASP A 318 -6.29 23.42 9.23
CA ASP A 318 -5.43 24.59 9.00
C ASP A 318 -4.81 24.62 7.59
N ALA A 319 -4.86 23.51 6.86
CA ALA A 319 -4.32 23.39 5.50
C ALA A 319 -5.38 23.61 4.41
N VAL A 320 -6.65 23.77 4.78
CA VAL A 320 -7.75 23.99 3.83
C VAL A 320 -7.63 25.36 3.17
N SER A 321 -7.80 25.40 1.85
CA SER A 321 -7.82 26.67 1.10
C SER A 321 -9.01 27.54 1.51
N PRO A 322 -8.80 28.77 1.98
CA PRO A 322 -9.86 29.59 2.61
C PRO A 322 -10.98 30.01 1.63
N ASN A 323 -10.69 30.04 0.33
CA ASN A 323 -11.62 30.52 -0.70
C ASN A 323 -12.36 29.40 -1.44
N LEU A 324 -12.23 28.12 -1.03
CA LEU A 324 -12.90 27.01 -1.68
C LEU A 324 -14.31 26.80 -1.14
N GLN A 325 -15.31 26.94 -2.03
CA GLN A 325 -16.69 26.62 -1.67
C GLN A 325 -16.90 25.10 -1.64
N THR A 326 -17.57 24.60 -0.61
CA THR A 326 -17.86 23.17 -0.40
C THR A 326 -18.46 22.49 -1.63
N LYS A 327 -19.32 23.17 -2.38
CA LYS A 327 -19.94 22.62 -3.61
C LYS A 327 -18.92 22.27 -4.71
N PHE A 328 -17.86 23.06 -4.87
CA PHE A 328 -16.81 22.77 -5.87
C PHE A 328 -15.94 21.60 -5.42
N VAL A 329 -15.64 21.51 -4.12
CA VAL A 329 -14.92 20.36 -3.57
C VAL A 329 -15.73 19.07 -3.75
N LEU A 330 -17.02 19.10 -3.42
CA LEU A 330 -17.91 17.94 -3.57
C LEU A 330 -18.04 17.51 -5.05
N SER A 331 -18.26 18.47 -5.96
CA SER A 331 -18.38 18.14 -7.40
C SER A 331 -17.09 17.57 -7.98
N SER A 332 -15.92 18.11 -7.60
CA SER A 332 -14.64 17.55 -8.02
C SER A 332 -14.40 16.15 -7.45
N LEU A 333 -14.73 15.92 -6.18
CA LEU A 333 -14.62 14.60 -5.55
C LEU A 333 -15.49 13.54 -6.26
N ILE A 334 -16.75 13.89 -6.57
CA ILE A 334 -17.66 13.00 -7.31
C ILE A 334 -17.09 12.72 -8.70
N LEU A 335 -16.62 13.75 -9.43
CA LEU A 335 -16.04 13.58 -10.76
C LEU A 335 -14.81 12.66 -10.73
N TYR A 336 -13.87 12.88 -9.79
CA TYR A 336 -12.71 12.00 -9.61
C TYR A 336 -13.13 10.56 -9.29
N GLY A 337 -14.10 10.39 -8.39
CA GLY A 337 -14.63 9.07 -8.06
C GLY A 337 -15.19 8.34 -9.28
N LEU A 338 -15.98 9.00 -10.10
CA LEU A 338 -16.51 8.44 -11.35
C LEU A 338 -15.40 8.07 -12.35
N VAL A 339 -14.42 8.96 -12.55
CA VAL A 339 -13.27 8.68 -13.43
C VAL A 339 -12.50 7.46 -12.93
N TYR A 340 -12.21 7.34 -11.64
CA TYR A 340 -11.49 6.18 -11.11
C TYR A 340 -12.29 4.88 -11.24
N VAL A 341 -13.60 4.91 -11.03
CA VAL A 341 -14.46 3.74 -11.25
C VAL A 341 -14.36 3.27 -12.71
N VAL A 342 -14.47 4.20 -13.67
CA VAL A 342 -14.35 3.88 -15.12
C VAL A 342 -12.96 3.31 -15.42
N LEU A 343 -11.90 3.91 -14.88
CA LEU A 343 -10.52 3.45 -15.09
C LEU A 343 -10.29 2.06 -14.51
N ILE A 344 -10.81 1.74 -13.32
CA ILE A 344 -10.71 0.40 -12.72
C ILE A 344 -11.42 -0.64 -13.60
N PHE A 345 -12.64 -0.35 -14.06
CA PHE A 345 -13.35 -1.24 -14.99
C PHE A 345 -12.60 -1.44 -16.30
N ALA A 346 -12.07 -0.36 -16.88
CA ALA A 346 -11.27 -0.43 -18.10
C ALA A 346 -10.00 -1.28 -17.89
N PHE A 347 -9.29 -1.06 -16.79
CA PHE A 347 -8.08 -1.80 -16.42
C PHE A 347 -8.35 -3.30 -16.32
N ILE A 348 -9.35 -3.70 -15.51
CA ILE A 348 -9.72 -5.11 -15.35
C ILE A 348 -10.10 -5.72 -16.70
N LYS A 349 -10.93 -5.03 -17.49
CA LYS A 349 -11.39 -5.51 -18.79
C LYS A 349 -10.25 -5.67 -19.79
N VAL A 350 -9.32 -4.73 -19.84
CA VAL A 350 -8.14 -4.78 -20.71
C VAL A 350 -7.22 -5.94 -20.36
N ILE A 351 -6.91 -6.14 -19.09
CA ILE A 351 -6.05 -7.25 -18.64
C ILE A 351 -6.63 -8.61 -19.07
N PHE A 352 -7.90 -8.86 -18.79
CA PHE A 352 -8.53 -10.12 -19.19
C PHE A 352 -8.77 -10.23 -20.70
N TYR A 353 -8.96 -9.12 -21.40
CA TYR A 353 -9.02 -9.10 -22.85
C TYR A 353 -7.67 -9.50 -23.48
N MET A 354 -6.57 -8.93 -23.03
CA MET A 354 -5.23 -9.30 -23.50
C MET A 354 -4.91 -10.77 -23.20
N ALA A 355 -5.24 -11.26 -22.01
CA ALA A 355 -5.10 -12.67 -21.66
C ALA A 355 -5.87 -13.62 -22.59
N ARG A 356 -7.04 -13.20 -23.10
CA ARG A 356 -7.84 -13.99 -24.05
C ARG A 356 -7.29 -13.97 -25.47
N GLN A 357 -6.72 -12.87 -25.93
CA GLN A 357 -6.14 -12.78 -27.29
C GLN A 357 -4.95 -13.72 -27.46
N ASP A 358 -4.06 -13.79 -26.47
CA ASP A 358 -2.92 -14.71 -26.50
C ASP A 358 -3.38 -16.17 -26.62
N ILE A 359 -4.48 -16.56 -25.92
CA ILE A 359 -5.04 -17.91 -25.99
C ILE A 359 -5.53 -18.24 -27.41
N LYS A 360 -6.18 -17.30 -28.08
CA LYS A 360 -6.64 -17.50 -29.46
C LYS A 360 -5.47 -17.74 -30.42
N ASN A 361 -4.40 -16.93 -30.30
CA ASN A 361 -3.21 -17.07 -31.12
C ASN A 361 -2.52 -18.42 -30.93
N VAL A 362 -2.39 -18.90 -29.69
CA VAL A 362 -1.83 -20.24 -29.39
C VAL A 362 -2.67 -21.36 -29.98
N ASN A 363 -3.99 -21.26 -29.95
CA ASN A 363 -4.87 -22.29 -30.50
C ASN A 363 -4.86 -22.31 -32.05
N THR A 364 -4.73 -21.16 -32.70
CA THR A 364 -4.62 -21.06 -34.16
C THR A 364 -3.32 -21.70 -34.67
N ILE A 365 -2.20 -21.56 -33.94
CA ILE A 365 -0.91 -22.18 -34.30
C ILE A 365 -0.95 -23.70 -34.11
N LYS A 366 -1.75 -24.23 -33.20
CA LYS A 366 -1.89 -25.68 -32.96
C LYS A 366 -2.80 -26.40 -33.97
N THR A 367 -3.59 -25.66 -34.71
CA THR A 367 -4.52 -26.17 -35.74
C THR A 367 -3.98 -26.06 -37.17
N GLN A 368 -2.82 -25.47 -37.34
CA GLN A 368 -2.00 -25.50 -38.57
C GLN A 368 -0.85 -26.50 -38.41
#